data_b23e49842f37a774ae9a137b882c2df2
#
_entry.id   b23e49842f37a774ae9a137b882c2df2
#
_cell.length_a   1.000
_cell.length_b   1.000
_cell.length_c   1.000
_cell.angle_alpha   90.00
_cell.angle_beta   90.00
_cell.angle_gamma   90.00
#
_symmetry.space_group_name_H-M   'P 1'
#
loop_
_entity.id
_entity.type
_entity.pdbx_description
1 polymer ?
#
loop_
_entity_poly.entity_id
_entity_poly.type
_entity_poly.pdbx_seq_one_letter_code
_entity_poly.pdbx_strand_id
1 'polypeptide(L)'
;MDTLTSSGLELAERLRDAVNRHDLESLAGCFAMGFVNETPVHPGRSFEGREQVRKNWAQIFAGVPDIEADILRSSVDGAAVWAEWEMRGTRRDGVPHLMRGVSIFEVGEALFTSVRFYLEPVEEGGAGVDAAIKQVMGR
;
A
#
# COMPACT_ATOMS: atom_id res chain seq x y z
N MET A 1 -5.82 24.09 -14.26
CA MET A 1 -5.61 22.68 -13.90
C MET A 1 -4.53 22.54 -12.82
N ASP A 2 -4.78 21.71 -11.87
CA ASP A 2 -3.83 21.50 -10.79
C ASP A 2 -2.83 20.39 -11.18
N THR A 3 -1.61 20.78 -11.55
CA THR A 3 -0.58 19.84 -11.97
C THR A 3 -0.12 18.95 -10.82
N LEU A 4 -0.19 19.44 -9.57
CA LEU A 4 0.15 18.65 -8.40
C LEU A 4 -0.83 17.49 -8.22
N THR A 5 -2.13 17.74 -8.38
CA THR A 5 -3.17 16.72 -8.32
C THR A 5 -2.91 15.64 -9.36
N SER A 6 -2.67 16.06 -10.61
CA SER A 6 -2.40 15.14 -11.71
C SER A 6 -1.14 14.32 -11.44
N SER A 7 -0.06 14.96 -10.97
CA SER A 7 1.20 14.29 -10.68
C SER A 7 1.07 13.26 -9.55
N GLY A 8 0.28 13.58 -8.53
CA GLY A 8 0.09 12.67 -7.39
C GLY A 8 -0.61 11.38 -7.79
N LEU A 9 -1.70 11.50 -8.54
CA LEU A 9 -2.42 10.32 -9.02
C LEU A 9 -1.57 9.52 -10.01
N GLU A 10 -0.90 10.21 -10.92
CA GLU A 10 -0.01 9.56 -11.88
C GLU A 10 1.09 8.78 -11.18
N LEU A 11 1.64 9.31 -10.10
CA LEU A 11 2.68 8.62 -9.33
C LEU A 11 2.12 7.34 -8.69
N ALA A 12 0.90 7.39 -8.13
CA ALA A 12 0.25 6.21 -7.58
C ALA A 12 0.01 5.15 -8.66
N GLU A 13 -0.39 5.57 -9.86
CA GLU A 13 -0.58 4.66 -10.98
C GLU A 13 0.74 4.05 -11.46
N ARG A 14 1.82 4.84 -11.44
CA ARG A 14 3.16 4.32 -11.76
C ARG A 14 3.60 3.28 -10.74
N LEU A 15 3.30 3.50 -9.46
CA LEU A 15 3.58 2.51 -8.42
C LEU A 15 2.81 1.22 -8.68
N ARG A 16 1.51 1.32 -8.96
CA ARG A 16 0.68 0.15 -9.30
C ARG A 16 1.29 -0.62 -10.48
N ASP A 17 1.66 0.10 -11.53
CA ASP A 17 2.20 -0.52 -12.74
C ASP A 17 3.54 -1.20 -12.46
N ALA A 18 4.39 -0.60 -11.63
CA ALA A 18 5.67 -1.19 -11.25
C ALA A 18 5.46 -2.48 -10.45
N VAL A 19 4.47 -2.50 -9.54
CA VAL A 19 4.09 -3.72 -8.82
C VAL A 19 3.69 -4.81 -9.81
N ASN A 20 2.81 -4.47 -10.75
CA ASN A 20 2.26 -5.44 -11.70
C ASN A 20 3.31 -5.96 -12.70
N ARG A 21 4.34 -5.18 -12.99
CA ARG A 21 5.46 -5.63 -13.81
C ARG A 21 6.55 -6.32 -13.00
N HIS A 22 6.41 -6.34 -11.68
CA HIS A 22 7.45 -6.84 -10.77
C HIS A 22 8.79 -6.13 -10.99
N ASP A 23 8.72 -4.83 -11.25
CA ASP A 23 9.87 -3.98 -11.53
C ASP A 23 10.30 -3.26 -10.25
N LEU A 24 11.19 -3.91 -9.51
CA LEU A 24 11.60 -3.42 -8.19
C LEU A 24 12.25 -2.03 -8.26
N GLU A 25 13.05 -1.77 -9.29
CA GLU A 25 13.73 -0.49 -9.39
C GLU A 25 12.77 0.66 -9.73
N SER A 26 11.82 0.42 -10.62
CA SER A 26 10.78 1.42 -10.92
C SER A 26 9.90 1.66 -9.70
N LEU A 27 9.59 0.60 -8.96
CA LEU A 27 8.81 0.70 -7.72
C LEU A 27 9.53 1.58 -6.70
N ALA A 28 10.77 1.25 -6.39
CA ALA A 28 11.57 2.00 -5.42
C ALA A 28 11.75 3.44 -5.87
N GLY A 29 11.86 3.68 -7.17
CA GLY A 29 12.02 5.01 -7.75
C GLY A 29 10.83 5.95 -7.57
N CYS A 30 9.69 5.44 -7.10
CA CYS A 30 8.54 6.28 -6.77
C CYS A 30 8.70 6.99 -5.42
N PHE A 31 9.67 6.57 -4.60
CA PHE A 31 9.82 7.01 -3.22
C PHE A 31 11.03 7.90 -3.03
N ALA A 32 10.89 8.94 -2.23
CA ALA A 32 12.03 9.79 -1.86
C ALA A 32 13.01 9.01 -0.99
N MET A 33 14.28 9.42 -1.00
CA MET A 33 15.33 8.78 -0.21
C MET A 33 14.95 8.69 1.27
N GLY A 34 14.38 9.76 1.81
CA GLY A 34 13.97 9.84 3.20
C GLY A 34 12.50 9.53 3.45
N PHE A 35 11.88 8.76 2.56
CA PHE A 35 10.47 8.38 2.69
C PHE A 35 10.14 7.85 4.07
N VAL A 36 8.97 8.24 4.60
CA VAL A 36 8.50 7.79 5.93
C VAL A 36 7.21 7.00 5.76
N ASN A 37 7.22 5.76 6.23
CA ASN A 37 6.01 4.94 6.31
C ASN A 37 5.50 4.90 7.74
N GLU A 38 4.27 5.35 7.92
CA GLU A 38 3.56 5.28 9.18
C GLU A 38 2.47 4.23 9.06
N THR A 39 2.44 3.27 9.97
CA THR A 39 1.39 2.24 10.02
C THR A 39 0.60 2.44 11.32
N PRO A 40 -0.41 3.33 11.31
CA PRO A 40 -1.05 3.76 12.56
C PRO A 40 -1.72 2.66 13.37
N VAL A 41 -2.22 1.61 12.73
CA VAL A 41 -2.89 0.49 13.40
C VAL A 41 -1.87 -0.52 13.94
N HIS A 42 -0.65 -0.52 13.39
CA HIS A 42 0.45 -1.39 13.81
C HIS A 42 1.73 -0.55 13.88
N PRO A 43 1.86 0.34 14.90
CA PRO A 43 2.97 1.31 14.91
C PRO A 43 4.36 0.68 14.83
N GLY A 44 4.52 -0.53 15.34
CA GLY A 44 5.79 -1.24 15.28
C GLY A 44 6.24 -1.61 13.87
N ARG A 45 5.35 -1.50 12.88
CA ARG A 45 5.68 -1.75 11.47
C ARG A 45 6.11 -0.49 10.73
N SER A 46 6.10 0.66 11.38
CA SER A 46 6.53 1.92 10.77
C SER A 46 8.02 1.88 10.48
N PHE A 47 8.43 2.57 9.43
CA PHE A 47 9.84 2.58 9.02
C PHE A 47 10.15 3.83 8.20
N GLU A 48 11.43 4.02 7.90
CA GLU A 48 11.90 5.12 7.06
C GLU A 48 12.83 4.61 5.97
N GLY A 49 12.85 5.33 4.86
CA GLY A 49 13.83 5.19 3.81
C GLY A 49 13.39 4.34 2.63
N ARG A 50 13.83 4.78 1.45
CA ARG A 50 13.61 4.07 0.19
C ARG A 50 14.19 2.65 0.21
N GLU A 51 15.34 2.48 0.85
CA GLU A 51 15.99 1.17 0.86
C GLU A 51 15.15 0.12 1.61
N GLN A 52 14.43 0.55 2.64
CA GLN A 52 13.53 -0.37 3.33
C GLN A 52 12.33 -0.73 2.44
N VAL A 53 11.83 0.22 1.65
CA VAL A 53 10.79 -0.06 0.65
C VAL A 53 11.27 -1.13 -0.32
N ARG A 54 12.48 -0.98 -0.84
CA ARG A 54 13.09 -1.93 -1.77
C ARG A 54 13.20 -3.32 -1.13
N LYS A 55 13.70 -3.37 0.10
CA LYS A 55 13.86 -4.63 0.83
C LYS A 55 12.52 -5.31 1.05
N ASN A 56 11.51 -4.55 1.45
CA ASN A 56 10.17 -5.10 1.69
C ASN A 56 9.58 -5.69 0.43
N TRP A 57 9.66 -4.97 -0.69
CA TRP A 57 9.07 -5.43 -1.95
C TRP A 57 9.86 -6.56 -2.60
N ALA A 58 11.17 -6.62 -2.39
CA ALA A 58 11.95 -7.78 -2.81
C ALA A 58 11.42 -9.05 -2.12
N GLN A 59 11.11 -8.95 -0.83
CA GLN A 59 10.53 -10.06 -0.08
C GLN A 59 9.12 -10.41 -0.54
N ILE A 60 8.30 -9.39 -0.82
CA ILE A 60 6.93 -9.59 -1.30
C ILE A 60 6.94 -10.27 -2.67
N PHE A 61 7.75 -9.80 -3.59
CA PHE A 61 7.87 -10.43 -4.91
C PHE A 61 8.36 -11.88 -4.82
N ALA A 62 9.26 -12.16 -3.87
CA ALA A 62 9.74 -13.53 -3.67
C ALA A 62 8.66 -14.41 -3.03
N GLY A 63 7.88 -13.86 -2.10
CA GLY A 63 6.87 -14.61 -1.35
C GLY A 63 5.55 -14.81 -2.08
N VAL A 64 5.19 -13.85 -2.94
CA VAL A 64 3.95 -13.89 -3.73
C VAL A 64 4.32 -13.62 -5.18
N PRO A 65 4.85 -14.63 -5.90
CA PRO A 65 5.45 -14.41 -7.23
C PRO A 65 4.51 -13.90 -8.30
N ASP A 66 3.19 -14.04 -8.10
CA ASP A 66 2.17 -13.60 -9.05
C ASP A 66 1.39 -12.38 -8.53
N ILE A 67 1.96 -11.60 -7.62
CA ILE A 67 1.24 -10.48 -7.02
C ILE A 67 0.79 -9.47 -8.07
N GLU A 68 -0.45 -9.03 -7.93
CA GLU A 68 -1.05 -7.97 -8.74
C GLU A 68 -1.71 -6.94 -7.84
N ALA A 69 -1.70 -5.69 -8.27
CA ALA A 69 -2.30 -4.59 -7.53
C ALA A 69 -3.28 -3.82 -8.40
N ASP A 70 -4.40 -3.42 -7.82
CA ASP A 70 -5.35 -2.52 -8.44
C ASP A 70 -5.61 -1.34 -7.51
N ILE A 71 -5.82 -0.17 -8.09
CA ILE A 71 -6.37 0.98 -7.39
C ILE A 71 -7.87 0.97 -7.67
N LEU A 72 -8.66 0.70 -6.64
CA LEU A 72 -10.11 0.59 -6.77
C LEU A 72 -10.76 1.96 -6.88
N ARG A 73 -10.28 2.93 -6.13
CA ARG A 73 -10.70 4.32 -6.18
C ARG A 73 -9.60 5.20 -5.59
N SER A 74 -9.63 6.48 -5.94
CA SER A 74 -8.63 7.42 -5.46
C SER A 74 -9.23 8.81 -5.32
N SER A 75 -8.56 9.64 -4.53
CA SER A 75 -8.93 11.04 -4.34
C SER A 75 -7.65 11.81 -4.06
N VAL A 76 -7.61 13.04 -4.50
CA VAL A 76 -6.44 13.91 -4.29
C VAL A 76 -6.87 15.15 -3.53
N ASP A 77 -6.11 15.49 -2.51
CA ASP A 77 -6.31 16.67 -1.68
C ASP A 77 -4.97 17.37 -1.54
N GLY A 78 -4.71 18.36 -2.40
CA GLY A 78 -3.41 19.02 -2.45
C GLY A 78 -2.29 18.02 -2.73
N ALA A 79 -1.33 17.93 -1.82
CA ALA A 79 -0.21 17.00 -1.94
C ALA A 79 -0.56 15.59 -1.48
N ALA A 80 -1.73 15.39 -0.89
CA ALA A 80 -2.15 14.09 -0.39
C ALA A 80 -2.89 13.30 -1.47
N VAL A 81 -2.52 12.03 -1.64
CA VAL A 81 -3.18 11.11 -2.56
C VAL A 81 -3.73 9.95 -1.78
N TRP A 82 -5.05 9.83 -1.77
CA TRP A 82 -5.76 8.73 -1.13
C TRP A 82 -6.01 7.67 -2.18
N ALA A 83 -5.55 6.46 -1.94
CA ALA A 83 -5.77 5.37 -2.88
C ALA A 83 -6.28 4.14 -2.12
N GLU A 84 -7.39 3.60 -2.59
CA GLU A 84 -7.90 2.33 -2.09
C GLU A 84 -7.36 1.22 -2.97
N TRP A 85 -6.66 0.27 -2.36
CA TRP A 85 -5.93 -0.78 -3.07
C TRP A 85 -6.57 -2.14 -2.85
N GLU A 86 -6.40 -2.99 -3.85
CA GLU A 86 -6.53 -4.43 -3.69
C GLU A 86 -5.27 -5.07 -4.23
N MET A 87 -4.63 -5.92 -3.43
CA MET A 87 -3.48 -6.69 -3.88
C MET A 87 -3.78 -8.16 -3.68
N ARG A 88 -3.49 -8.96 -4.70
CA ARG A 88 -3.83 -10.37 -4.69
C ARG A 88 -2.74 -11.21 -5.35
N GLY A 89 -2.71 -12.46 -4.99
CA GLY A 89 -1.78 -13.41 -5.57
C GLY A 89 -1.84 -14.72 -4.81
N THR A 90 -0.85 -15.55 -5.01
CA THR A 90 -0.74 -16.85 -4.35
C THR A 90 0.65 -16.98 -3.75
N ARG A 91 0.71 -17.28 -2.46
CA ARG A 91 1.97 -17.52 -1.77
C ARG A 91 2.61 -18.80 -2.32
N ARG A 92 3.91 -18.95 -2.08
CA ARG A 92 4.64 -20.15 -2.54
C ARG A 92 4.10 -21.43 -1.95
N ASP A 93 3.48 -21.36 -0.76
CA ASP A 93 2.85 -22.53 -0.13
C ASP A 93 1.42 -22.79 -0.65
N GLY A 94 0.97 -22.06 -1.65
CA GLY A 94 -0.35 -22.22 -2.25
C GLY A 94 -1.48 -21.48 -1.56
N VAL A 95 -1.19 -20.80 -0.46
CA VAL A 95 -2.21 -20.03 0.27
C VAL A 95 -2.52 -18.74 -0.48
N PRO A 96 -3.82 -18.42 -0.72
CA PRO A 96 -4.18 -17.16 -1.36
C PRO A 96 -3.72 -15.95 -0.53
N HIS A 97 -3.26 -14.94 -1.24
CA HIS A 97 -2.85 -13.67 -0.64
C HIS A 97 -3.82 -12.60 -1.13
N LEU A 98 -4.56 -11.98 -0.22
CA LEU A 98 -5.51 -10.92 -0.55
C LEU A 98 -5.43 -9.83 0.51
N MET A 99 -5.08 -8.62 0.06
CA MET A 99 -4.97 -7.45 0.90
C MET A 99 -5.87 -6.36 0.36
N ARG A 100 -6.55 -5.64 1.24
CA ARG A 100 -7.32 -4.44 0.87
C ARG A 100 -7.09 -3.35 1.88
N GLY A 101 -7.24 -2.11 1.45
CA GLY A 101 -7.16 -0.98 2.36
C GLY A 101 -6.74 0.28 1.63
N VAL A 102 -6.39 1.28 2.42
CA VAL A 102 -6.13 2.62 1.93
C VAL A 102 -4.71 3.03 2.26
N SER A 103 -4.05 3.68 1.31
CA SER A 103 -2.82 4.42 1.56
C SER A 103 -3.11 5.91 1.38
N ILE A 104 -2.54 6.72 2.28
CA ILE A 104 -2.60 8.17 2.18
C ILE A 104 -1.18 8.64 1.98
N PHE A 105 -0.82 8.91 0.71
CA PHE A 105 0.51 9.35 0.35
C PHE A 105 0.61 10.86 0.36
N GLU A 106 1.77 11.38 0.78
CA GLU A 106 2.15 12.76 0.54
C GLU A 106 3.17 12.79 -0.59
N VAL A 107 2.99 13.71 -1.53
CA VAL A 107 3.88 13.85 -2.68
C VAL A 107 4.66 15.17 -2.55
N GLY A 108 5.99 15.08 -2.63
CA GLY A 108 6.86 16.23 -2.69
C GLY A 108 7.79 16.09 -3.89
N GLU A 109 7.87 17.10 -4.73
CA GLU A 109 8.77 17.14 -5.89
C GLU A 109 8.73 15.84 -6.72
N ALA A 110 7.52 15.37 -7.05
CA ALA A 110 7.27 14.23 -7.92
C ALA A 110 7.60 12.85 -7.31
N LEU A 111 7.90 12.75 -6.02
CA LEU A 111 8.14 11.47 -5.33
C LEU A 111 7.29 11.40 -4.07
N PHE A 112 6.97 10.18 -3.63
CA PHE A 112 6.31 9.99 -2.35
C PHE A 112 7.27 10.32 -1.22
N THR A 113 6.88 11.22 -0.32
CA THR A 113 7.68 11.59 0.85
C THR A 113 7.22 10.88 2.10
N SER A 114 5.94 10.50 2.16
CA SER A 114 5.41 9.75 3.30
C SER A 114 4.14 9.01 2.91
N VAL A 115 3.75 8.08 3.76
CA VAL A 115 2.47 7.40 3.64
C VAL A 115 1.91 7.08 5.03
N ARG A 116 0.58 7.13 5.14
CA ARG A 116 -0.16 6.49 6.24
C ARG A 116 -0.80 5.25 5.63
N PHE A 117 -0.45 4.10 6.18
CA PHE A 117 -0.70 2.81 5.54
C PHE A 117 -1.76 2.03 6.32
N TYR A 118 -2.84 1.65 5.63
CA TYR A 118 -3.98 0.96 6.24
C TYR A 118 -4.41 -0.28 5.46
N LEU A 119 -3.48 -0.91 4.73
CA LEU A 119 -3.80 -2.17 4.04
C LEU A 119 -3.64 -3.33 5.02
N GLU A 120 -4.61 -4.22 5.00
CA GLU A 120 -4.62 -5.40 5.88
C GLU A 120 -5.06 -6.62 5.10
N PRO A 121 -4.67 -7.82 5.55
CA PRO A 121 -5.21 -9.05 4.98
C PRO A 121 -6.72 -9.09 5.12
N VAL A 122 -7.40 -9.52 4.05
CA VAL A 122 -8.86 -9.66 4.08
C VAL A 122 -9.22 -10.91 4.87
N GLU A 123 -10.13 -10.76 5.83
CA GLU A 123 -10.66 -11.87 6.60
C GLU A 123 -12.00 -12.27 6.00
N GLU A 124 -11.97 -13.32 5.18
CA GLU A 124 -13.17 -13.85 4.55
C GLU A 124 -13.81 -14.89 5.47
N GLY A 125 -15.05 -14.72 5.83
CA GLY A 125 -15.75 -15.67 6.68
C GLY A 125 -15.52 -15.48 8.17
N GLY A 126 -15.14 -14.29 8.58
CA GLY A 126 -15.03 -13.96 10.01
C GLY A 126 -16.38 -13.78 10.68
N ALA A 127 -16.35 -13.37 11.94
CA ALA A 127 -17.54 -13.15 12.76
C ALA A 127 -18.45 -12.08 12.16
N GLY A 128 -19.76 -12.22 12.38
CA GLY A 128 -20.71 -11.21 12.00
C GLY A 128 -20.56 -9.94 12.84
N VAL A 129 -21.30 -8.91 12.49
CA VAL A 129 -21.10 -7.57 13.07
C VAL A 129 -21.32 -7.54 14.58
N ASP A 130 -22.35 -8.23 15.08
CA ASP A 130 -22.64 -8.23 16.52
C ASP A 130 -21.52 -8.89 17.33
N ALA A 131 -21.04 -10.04 16.86
CA ALA A 131 -19.94 -10.75 17.52
C ALA A 131 -18.64 -9.94 17.45
N ALA A 132 -18.40 -9.29 16.31
CA ALA A 132 -17.21 -8.46 16.15
C ALA A 132 -17.23 -7.26 17.11
N ILE A 133 -18.38 -6.63 17.29
CA ILE A 133 -18.54 -5.51 18.24
C ILE A 133 -18.26 -5.99 19.67
N LYS A 134 -18.80 -7.14 20.05
CA LYS A 134 -18.57 -7.71 21.38
C LYS A 134 -17.09 -7.99 21.62
N GLN A 135 -16.43 -8.52 20.62
CA GLN A 135 -15.01 -8.82 20.69
C GLN A 135 -14.18 -7.56 20.92
N VAL A 136 -14.49 -6.48 20.18
CA VAL A 136 -13.78 -5.21 20.32
C VAL A 136 -14.06 -4.59 21.68
N MET A 137 -15.29 -4.73 22.19
CA MET A 137 -15.67 -4.19 23.50
C MET A 137 -15.20 -5.07 24.68
N GLY A 138 -14.57 -6.19 24.42
CA GLY A 138 -14.08 -7.09 25.47
C GLY A 138 -15.18 -7.96 26.09
N ARG A 139 -16.23 -8.23 25.35
CA ARG A 139 -17.40 -8.98 25.85
C ARG A 139 -17.57 -10.27 25.09
#